data_451256851cf1288623e1f9dc3fb59ef4
#
_entry.id   451256851cf1288623e1f9dc3fb59ef4
#
_cell.length_a   1.000
_cell.length_b   1.000
_cell.length_c   1.000
_cell.angle_alpha   90.00
_cell.angle_beta   90.00
_cell.angle_gamma   90.00
#
_symmetry.space_group_name_H-M   'P 1'
#
loop_
_entity.id
_entity.type
_entity.pdbx_description
1 polymer ?
#
loop_
_entity_poly.entity_id
_entity_poly.type
_entity_poly.pdbx_seq_one_letter_code
_entity_poly.pdbx_strand_id
1 'polypeptide(L)'
;MKYYIAIPTYNGGDLWRTTVDNIKKNTPANTLIHVIDSGSKDDTATVALNNGFDVTSIQSSDFNHGGTRNEAINQYIEDYDVVIFLTQDAIPEPGFIESIITVFQDEEIVCAYGRQLPHTDANPLAQHARAFNYPDKGYIASKSSIPKMGLKTAFMSNSFSAYRLSVFKKIGGFPSNTILCEDMFYTAKAILAGYKVAYVPEAKVHHSHNYTPSEEFKRYFDGNFYLYSIFWNT
;
A
#
# COMPACT_ATOMS: atom_id res chain seq x y z
N MET A 1 14.92 -12.21 6.84
CA MET A 1 13.56 -11.65 6.98
C MET A 1 12.70 -12.28 5.90
N LYS A 2 11.64 -12.96 6.30
CA LYS A 2 10.67 -13.57 5.38
C LYS A 2 9.59 -12.56 5.02
N TYR A 3 9.28 -12.43 3.76
CA TYR A 3 8.23 -11.51 3.27
C TYR A 3 7.36 -12.19 2.21
N TYR A 4 6.18 -11.66 2.02
CA TYR A 4 5.29 -11.99 0.90
C TYR A 4 4.63 -10.71 0.34
N ILE A 5 4.02 -10.82 -0.84
CA ILE A 5 3.31 -9.73 -1.49
C ILE A 5 1.81 -10.00 -1.41
N ALA A 6 1.01 -9.02 -1.01
CA ALA A 6 -0.44 -9.08 -0.98
C ALA A 6 -1.05 -8.04 -1.91
N ILE A 7 -2.00 -8.46 -2.76
CA ILE A 7 -2.57 -7.63 -3.82
C ILE A 7 -4.10 -7.76 -3.81
N PRO A 8 -4.83 -6.77 -3.27
CA PRO A 8 -6.27 -6.69 -3.47
C PRO A 8 -6.60 -6.39 -4.93
N THR A 9 -7.57 -7.12 -5.51
CA THR A 9 -7.97 -6.97 -6.90
C THR A 9 -9.49 -6.87 -7.07
N TYR A 10 -9.90 -6.13 -8.13
CA TYR A 10 -11.27 -6.09 -8.62
C TYR A 10 -11.32 -5.57 -10.05
N ASN A 11 -11.73 -6.40 -11.02
CA ASN A 11 -11.86 -6.06 -12.44
C ASN A 11 -10.62 -5.32 -12.98
N GLY A 12 -9.44 -5.94 -12.90
CA GLY A 12 -8.14 -5.29 -13.17
C GLY A 12 -7.82 -5.07 -14.64
N GLY A 13 -8.46 -5.83 -15.54
CA GLY A 13 -8.33 -5.66 -16.98
C GLY A 13 -6.90 -5.80 -17.51
N ASP A 14 -6.58 -5.05 -18.57
CA ASP A 14 -5.26 -5.13 -19.24
C ASP A 14 -4.10 -4.58 -18.39
N LEU A 15 -4.39 -3.58 -17.54
CA LEU A 15 -3.36 -3.03 -16.66
C LEU A 15 -2.89 -4.06 -15.62
N TRP A 16 -3.82 -4.88 -15.11
CA TRP A 16 -3.49 -6.00 -14.24
C TRP A 16 -2.54 -7.02 -14.90
N ARG A 17 -2.76 -7.36 -16.17
CA ARG A 17 -1.86 -8.25 -16.93
C ARG A 17 -0.44 -7.67 -16.98
N THR A 18 -0.33 -6.39 -17.31
CA THR A 18 0.95 -5.68 -17.32
C THR A 18 1.61 -5.69 -15.94
N THR A 19 0.84 -5.48 -14.88
CA THR A 19 1.33 -5.51 -13.49
C THR A 19 1.85 -6.90 -13.12
N VAL A 20 1.10 -7.96 -13.43
CA VAL A 20 1.50 -9.37 -13.19
C VAL A 20 2.81 -9.71 -13.87
N ASP A 21 2.97 -9.34 -15.15
CA ASP A 21 4.20 -9.60 -15.90
C ASP A 21 5.41 -8.90 -15.25
N ASN A 22 5.25 -7.67 -14.79
CA ASN A 22 6.31 -6.93 -14.11
C ASN A 22 6.59 -7.46 -12.70
N ILE A 23 5.57 -7.87 -11.95
CA ILE A 23 5.77 -8.55 -10.66
C ILE A 23 6.60 -9.81 -10.86
N LYS A 24 6.23 -10.69 -11.79
CA LYS A 24 6.99 -11.92 -12.07
C LYS A 24 8.42 -11.66 -12.49
N LYS A 25 8.64 -10.65 -13.31
CA LYS A 25 9.98 -10.28 -13.80
C LYS A 25 10.88 -9.75 -12.69
N ASN A 26 10.32 -9.01 -11.73
CA ASN A 26 11.08 -8.25 -10.73
C ASN A 26 11.01 -8.85 -9.32
N THR A 27 10.44 -10.06 -9.18
CA THR A 27 10.28 -10.75 -7.89
C THR A 27 10.99 -12.11 -7.93
N PRO A 28 11.71 -12.52 -6.88
CA PRO A 28 12.30 -13.85 -6.79
C PRO A 28 11.23 -14.94 -6.97
N ALA A 29 11.57 -16.00 -7.72
CA ALA A 29 10.62 -17.03 -8.18
C ALA A 29 9.88 -17.77 -7.04
N ASN A 30 10.46 -17.82 -5.85
CA ASN A 30 9.89 -18.49 -4.66
C ASN A 30 9.15 -17.54 -3.72
N THR A 31 8.92 -16.29 -4.12
CA THR A 31 8.15 -15.35 -3.31
C THR A 31 6.67 -15.68 -3.36
N LEU A 32 6.02 -15.81 -2.22
CA LEU A 32 4.56 -15.91 -2.15
C LEU A 32 3.94 -14.59 -2.61
N ILE A 33 3.05 -14.67 -3.60
CA ILE A 33 2.21 -13.57 -4.05
C ILE A 33 0.77 -13.99 -3.80
N HIS A 34 0.12 -13.30 -2.86
CA HIS A 34 -1.25 -13.56 -2.47
C HIS A 34 -2.18 -12.48 -3.02
N VAL A 35 -3.14 -12.90 -3.82
CA VAL A 35 -4.17 -12.04 -4.41
C VAL A 35 -5.48 -12.25 -3.66
N ILE A 36 -6.08 -11.15 -3.18
CA ILE A 36 -7.46 -11.17 -2.69
C ILE A 36 -8.36 -10.52 -3.73
N ASP A 37 -9.11 -11.37 -4.45
CA ASP A 37 -10.04 -10.94 -5.48
C ASP A 37 -11.42 -10.65 -4.90
N SER A 38 -11.91 -9.43 -5.08
CA SER A 38 -13.18 -8.94 -4.54
C SER A 38 -14.37 -9.23 -5.46
N GLY A 39 -14.39 -10.43 -6.06
CA GLY A 39 -15.47 -10.90 -6.93
C GLY A 39 -15.42 -10.29 -8.33
N SER A 40 -14.24 -10.25 -8.94
CA SER A 40 -14.07 -9.82 -10.33
C SER A 40 -14.96 -10.60 -11.28
N LYS A 41 -15.48 -9.90 -12.29
CA LYS A 41 -16.31 -10.47 -13.36
C LYS A 41 -15.53 -10.70 -14.67
N ASP A 42 -14.35 -10.11 -14.75
CA ASP A 42 -13.39 -10.35 -15.82
C ASP A 42 -12.43 -11.49 -15.45
N ASP A 43 -11.38 -11.69 -16.20
CA ASP A 43 -10.40 -12.75 -15.98
C ASP A 43 -9.30 -12.43 -14.95
N THR A 44 -9.46 -11.39 -14.13
CA THR A 44 -8.47 -10.94 -13.12
C THR A 44 -7.96 -12.09 -12.26
N ALA A 45 -8.85 -12.86 -11.64
CA ALA A 45 -8.48 -13.99 -10.78
C ALA A 45 -7.80 -15.12 -11.59
N THR A 46 -8.28 -15.39 -12.81
CA THR A 46 -7.71 -16.40 -13.70
C THR A 46 -6.28 -16.04 -14.13
N VAL A 47 -6.03 -14.77 -14.43
CA VAL A 47 -4.68 -14.27 -14.74
C VAL A 47 -3.72 -14.50 -13.57
N ALA A 48 -4.14 -14.22 -12.34
CA ALA A 48 -3.33 -14.48 -11.15
C ALA A 48 -2.99 -15.98 -10.99
N LEU A 49 -4.00 -16.85 -11.05
CA LEU A 49 -3.86 -18.31 -10.92
C LEU A 49 -2.92 -18.89 -11.99
N ASN A 50 -3.10 -18.49 -13.25
CA ASN A 50 -2.26 -18.97 -14.37
C ASN A 50 -0.79 -18.53 -14.25
N ASN A 51 -0.52 -17.51 -13.45
CA ASN A 51 0.82 -17.02 -13.16
C ASN A 51 1.42 -17.58 -11.86
N GLY A 52 0.70 -18.54 -11.20
CA GLY A 52 1.19 -19.22 -10.01
C GLY A 52 1.01 -18.41 -8.73
N PHE A 53 0.14 -17.38 -8.74
CA PHE A 53 -0.18 -16.61 -7.53
C PHE A 53 -1.23 -17.38 -6.72
N ASP A 54 -1.16 -17.25 -5.40
CA ASP A 54 -2.20 -17.74 -4.51
C ASP A 54 -3.41 -16.79 -4.55
N VAL A 55 -4.62 -17.30 -4.69
CA VAL A 55 -5.82 -16.47 -4.88
C VAL A 55 -6.91 -16.86 -3.88
N THR A 56 -7.32 -15.87 -3.09
CA THR A 56 -8.54 -15.96 -2.28
C THR A 56 -9.60 -15.04 -2.89
N SER A 57 -10.81 -15.55 -3.09
CA SER A 57 -11.94 -14.76 -3.60
C SER A 57 -12.92 -14.44 -2.48
N ILE A 58 -13.36 -13.19 -2.40
CA ILE A 58 -14.41 -12.71 -1.50
C ILE A 58 -15.58 -12.15 -2.32
N GLN A 59 -16.77 -12.04 -1.71
CA GLN A 59 -17.87 -11.35 -2.38
C GLN A 59 -17.59 -9.84 -2.45
N SER A 60 -18.00 -9.18 -3.54
CA SER A 60 -17.80 -7.72 -3.69
C SER A 60 -18.52 -6.90 -2.61
N SER A 61 -19.61 -7.44 -2.04
CA SER A 61 -20.31 -6.85 -0.90
C SER A 61 -19.49 -6.84 0.38
N ASP A 62 -18.53 -7.75 0.52
CA ASP A 62 -17.71 -7.92 1.72
C ASP A 62 -16.42 -7.11 1.65
N PHE A 63 -16.16 -6.49 0.49
CA PHE A 63 -14.98 -5.66 0.29
C PHE A 63 -14.97 -4.47 1.25
N ASN A 64 -13.86 -4.32 1.93
CA ASN A 64 -13.55 -3.16 2.76
C ASN A 64 -12.05 -2.90 2.71
N HIS A 65 -11.63 -1.66 2.48
CA HIS A 65 -10.22 -1.31 2.30
C HIS A 65 -9.30 -1.84 3.41
N GLY A 66 -9.69 -1.64 4.66
CA GLY A 66 -8.92 -2.14 5.80
C GLY A 66 -9.16 -3.62 6.09
N GLY A 67 -10.44 -4.05 6.07
CA GLY A 67 -10.84 -5.43 6.37
C GLY A 67 -10.22 -6.45 5.42
N THR A 68 -10.30 -6.22 4.12
CA THR A 68 -9.73 -7.10 3.08
C THR A 68 -8.21 -7.22 3.24
N ARG A 69 -7.52 -6.11 3.56
CA ARG A 69 -6.07 -6.16 3.82
C ARG A 69 -5.73 -6.85 5.13
N ASN A 70 -6.55 -6.68 6.17
CA ASN A 70 -6.39 -7.45 7.42
C ASN A 70 -6.54 -8.94 7.18
N GLU A 71 -7.48 -9.37 6.34
CA GLU A 71 -7.67 -10.77 5.96
C GLU A 71 -6.44 -11.31 5.24
N ALA A 72 -5.90 -10.56 4.25
CA ALA A 72 -4.64 -10.91 3.59
C ALA A 72 -3.47 -11.07 4.57
N ILE A 73 -3.41 -10.24 5.60
CA ILE A 73 -2.36 -10.33 6.62
C ILE A 73 -2.60 -11.54 7.53
N ASN A 74 -3.82 -11.72 8.02
CA ASN A 74 -4.12 -12.76 9.01
C ASN A 74 -3.86 -14.17 8.48
N GLN A 75 -3.96 -14.38 7.17
CA GLN A 75 -3.71 -15.67 6.54
C GLN A 75 -2.25 -16.13 6.70
N TYR A 76 -1.29 -15.20 6.76
CA TYR A 76 0.16 -15.52 6.78
C TYR A 76 0.94 -14.86 7.92
N ILE A 77 0.24 -14.30 8.90
CA ILE A 77 0.85 -13.46 9.96
C ILE A 77 1.85 -14.22 10.85
N GLU A 78 1.70 -15.54 10.97
CA GLU A 78 2.59 -16.37 11.78
C GLU A 78 3.78 -16.95 10.97
N ASP A 79 3.73 -16.90 9.64
CA ASP A 79 4.71 -17.52 8.74
C ASP A 79 5.76 -16.54 8.21
N TYR A 80 5.44 -15.23 8.21
CA TYR A 80 6.23 -14.16 7.62
C TYR A 80 6.52 -13.03 8.60
N ASP A 81 7.59 -12.28 8.32
CA ASP A 81 7.99 -11.11 9.14
C ASP A 81 7.37 -9.82 8.61
N VAL A 82 7.23 -9.72 7.28
CA VAL A 82 6.78 -8.50 6.57
C VAL A 82 5.80 -8.85 5.46
N VAL A 83 4.72 -8.08 5.34
CA VAL A 83 3.86 -8.04 4.16
C VAL A 83 4.20 -6.82 3.31
N ILE A 84 4.26 -7.00 1.98
CA ILE A 84 4.36 -5.92 1.00
C ILE A 84 3.00 -5.83 0.30
N PHE A 85 2.35 -4.66 0.37
CA PHE A 85 1.15 -4.39 -0.41
C PHE A 85 1.48 -3.73 -1.73
N LEU A 86 0.82 -4.19 -2.77
CA LEU A 86 0.67 -3.52 -4.07
C LEU A 86 -0.81 -3.41 -4.40
N THR A 87 -1.22 -2.36 -5.12
CA THR A 87 -2.51 -2.37 -5.82
C THR A 87 -2.34 -3.03 -7.20
N GLN A 88 -3.43 -3.52 -7.76
CA GLN A 88 -3.44 -4.24 -9.06
C GLN A 88 -2.90 -3.42 -10.24
N ASP A 89 -2.78 -2.12 -10.09
CA ASP A 89 -2.33 -1.13 -11.07
C ASP A 89 -0.97 -0.49 -10.72
N ALA A 90 -0.31 -0.99 -9.68
CA ALA A 90 1.03 -0.55 -9.28
C ALA A 90 2.10 -1.42 -9.95
N ILE A 91 2.68 -0.95 -11.05
CA ILE A 91 3.70 -1.66 -11.85
C ILE A 91 5.07 -1.47 -11.18
N PRO A 92 5.69 -2.52 -10.60
CA PRO A 92 6.95 -2.38 -9.89
C PRO A 92 8.16 -2.27 -10.83
N GLU A 93 9.12 -1.41 -10.43
CA GLU A 93 10.45 -1.36 -11.05
C GLU A 93 11.39 -2.42 -10.45
N PRO A 94 12.49 -2.77 -11.16
CA PRO A 94 13.53 -3.65 -10.62
C PRO A 94 14.07 -3.15 -9.26
N GLY A 95 14.29 -4.07 -8.31
CA GLY A 95 14.84 -3.74 -6.99
C GLY A 95 13.84 -3.15 -5.99
N PHE A 96 12.53 -3.13 -6.32
CA PHE A 96 11.51 -2.57 -5.44
C PHE A 96 11.39 -3.28 -4.09
N ILE A 97 11.57 -4.61 -4.08
CA ILE A 97 11.52 -5.43 -2.85
C ILE A 97 12.75 -5.17 -1.98
N GLU A 98 13.94 -5.30 -2.56
CA GLU A 98 15.19 -5.14 -1.84
C GLU A 98 15.27 -3.77 -1.19
N SER A 99 14.86 -2.73 -1.92
CA SER A 99 14.86 -1.36 -1.43
C SER A 99 13.91 -1.18 -0.24
N ILE A 100 12.66 -1.67 -0.32
CA ILE A 100 11.69 -1.46 0.75
C ILE A 100 11.93 -2.34 1.98
N ILE A 101 12.48 -3.55 1.79
CA ILE A 101 12.74 -4.49 2.89
C ILE A 101 13.95 -4.06 3.73
N THR A 102 14.95 -3.42 3.12
CA THR A 102 16.19 -3.03 3.81
C THR A 102 15.95 -2.14 5.02
N VAL A 103 14.94 -1.28 5.00
CA VAL A 103 14.66 -0.36 6.13
C VAL A 103 14.20 -1.10 7.39
N PHE A 104 13.66 -2.31 7.27
CA PHE A 104 13.22 -3.12 8.41
C PHE A 104 14.38 -3.78 9.19
N GLN A 105 15.65 -3.54 8.82
CA GLN A 105 16.80 -3.83 9.67
C GLN A 105 16.79 -2.97 10.95
N ASP A 106 16.22 -1.76 10.90
CA ASP A 106 15.86 -0.99 12.10
C ASP A 106 14.55 -1.56 12.66
N GLU A 107 14.61 -2.14 13.86
CA GLU A 107 13.45 -2.78 14.51
C GLU A 107 12.37 -1.77 14.91
N GLU A 108 12.71 -0.49 15.04
CA GLU A 108 11.75 0.57 15.34
C GLU A 108 10.94 0.99 14.11
N ILE A 109 11.40 0.66 12.88
CA ILE A 109 10.63 0.89 11.65
C ILE A 109 9.63 -0.25 11.49
N VAL A 110 8.35 0.09 11.55
CA VAL A 110 7.24 -0.88 11.53
C VAL A 110 6.40 -0.83 10.28
N CYS A 111 6.47 0.25 9.54
CA CYS A 111 5.90 0.34 8.20
C CYS A 111 6.74 1.27 7.31
N ALA A 112 6.65 1.02 6.01
CA ALA A 112 7.35 1.79 5.00
C ALA A 112 6.49 1.91 3.74
N TYR A 113 6.75 2.92 2.92
CA TYR A 113 6.14 3.03 1.60
C TYR A 113 7.15 3.50 0.57
N GLY A 114 6.93 3.06 -0.67
CA GLY A 114 7.78 3.37 -1.80
C GLY A 114 7.31 4.60 -2.59
N ARG A 115 8.13 4.96 -3.57
CA ARG A 115 7.89 6.05 -4.50
C ARG A 115 6.94 5.61 -5.59
N GLN A 116 5.87 6.38 -5.78
CA GLN A 116 4.96 6.22 -6.91
C GLN A 116 5.37 7.20 -8.02
N LEU A 117 5.72 6.66 -9.17
CA LEU A 117 5.96 7.40 -10.40
C LEU A 117 4.68 7.44 -11.23
N PRO A 118 4.45 8.47 -12.05
CA PRO A 118 3.31 8.49 -12.95
C PRO A 118 3.42 7.38 -14.01
N HIS A 119 2.29 6.85 -14.47
CA HIS A 119 2.23 6.04 -15.69
C HIS A 119 2.62 6.87 -16.91
N THR A 120 2.98 6.21 -18.01
CA THR A 120 3.44 6.87 -19.24
C THR A 120 2.37 7.77 -19.89
N ASP A 121 1.10 7.46 -19.67
CA ASP A 121 -0.08 8.19 -20.16
C ASP A 121 -0.65 9.18 -19.14
N ALA A 122 0.07 9.43 -18.03
CA ALA A 122 -0.39 10.30 -16.97
C ALA A 122 -0.61 11.73 -17.45
N ASN A 123 -1.78 12.29 -17.14
CA ASN A 123 -2.08 13.69 -17.41
C ASN A 123 -1.25 14.64 -16.52
N PRO A 124 -1.18 15.94 -16.80
CA PRO A 124 -0.36 16.89 -16.02
C PRO A 124 -0.72 16.94 -14.52
N LEU A 125 -1.99 16.75 -14.18
CA LEU A 125 -2.44 16.74 -12.78
C LEU A 125 -1.92 15.50 -12.04
N ALA A 126 -2.01 14.33 -12.66
CA ALA A 126 -1.47 13.08 -12.14
C ALA A 126 0.06 13.14 -11.96
N GLN A 127 0.78 13.68 -12.96
CA GLN A 127 2.24 13.89 -12.88
C GLN A 127 2.61 14.81 -11.72
N HIS A 128 1.91 15.94 -11.58
CA HIS A 128 2.14 16.87 -10.48
C HIS A 128 1.88 16.23 -9.11
N ALA A 129 0.76 15.49 -8.97
CA ALA A 129 0.42 14.83 -7.72
C ALA A 129 1.49 13.79 -7.31
N ARG A 130 2.07 13.05 -8.25
CA ARG A 130 3.17 12.11 -7.96
C ARG A 130 4.44 12.85 -7.57
N ALA A 131 4.85 13.88 -8.30
CA ALA A 131 6.05 14.66 -8.00
C ALA A 131 5.97 15.34 -6.62
N PHE A 132 4.79 15.87 -6.27
CA PHE A 132 4.56 16.55 -4.99
C PHE A 132 4.56 15.60 -3.78
N ASN A 133 3.86 14.46 -3.90
CA ASN A 133 3.68 13.53 -2.77
C ASN A 133 4.85 12.56 -2.59
N TYR A 134 5.61 12.27 -3.66
CA TYR A 134 6.68 11.27 -3.68
C TYR A 134 8.00 11.85 -4.18
N PRO A 135 8.65 12.73 -3.38
CA PRO A 135 9.93 13.34 -3.75
C PRO A 135 11.05 12.28 -3.88
N ASP A 136 12.19 12.67 -4.44
CA ASP A 136 13.37 11.80 -4.61
C ASP A 136 14.19 11.62 -3.34
N LYS A 137 13.88 12.35 -2.27
CA LYS A 137 14.57 12.28 -0.98
C LYS A 137 13.74 11.52 0.05
N GLY A 138 14.30 10.40 0.56
CA GLY A 138 13.71 9.60 1.62
C GLY A 138 13.76 10.26 2.99
N TYR A 139 12.94 9.77 3.90
CA TYR A 139 12.93 10.20 5.30
C TYR A 139 12.40 9.10 6.22
N ILE A 140 12.74 9.23 7.50
CA ILE A 140 12.14 8.43 8.58
C ILE A 140 11.34 9.40 9.45
N ALA A 141 10.05 9.10 9.62
CA ALA A 141 9.14 9.85 10.48
C ALA A 141 8.93 9.14 11.80
N SER A 142 8.82 9.92 12.88
CA SER A 142 8.55 9.45 14.23
C SER A 142 7.70 10.48 14.98
N LYS A 143 7.37 10.22 16.24
CA LYS A 143 6.64 11.17 17.09
C LYS A 143 7.31 12.55 17.17
N SER A 144 8.65 12.61 17.14
CA SER A 144 9.42 13.86 17.15
C SER A 144 9.29 14.65 15.83
N SER A 145 8.81 14.03 14.76
CA SER A 145 8.59 14.69 13.45
C SER A 145 7.28 15.48 13.40
N ILE A 146 6.32 15.21 14.30
CA ILE A 146 4.97 15.80 14.29
C ILE A 146 4.99 17.35 14.25
N PRO A 147 5.77 18.05 15.08
CA PRO A 147 5.76 19.52 15.07
C PRO A 147 6.19 20.15 13.74
N LYS A 148 7.02 19.44 12.95
CA LYS A 148 7.51 19.90 11.65
C LYS A 148 6.67 19.45 10.48
N MET A 149 6.18 18.22 10.52
CA MET A 149 5.53 17.57 9.38
C MET A 149 4.00 17.56 9.47
N GLY A 150 3.43 17.80 10.65
CA GLY A 150 1.98 17.73 10.86
C GLY A 150 1.41 16.38 10.44
N LEU A 151 0.28 16.37 9.74
CA LEU A 151 -0.37 15.15 9.21
C LEU A 151 0.52 14.35 8.27
N LYS A 152 1.48 14.98 7.58
CA LYS A 152 2.43 14.27 6.71
C LYS A 152 3.30 13.28 7.47
N THR A 153 3.43 13.41 8.78
CA THR A 153 4.11 12.41 9.63
C THR A 153 3.50 11.03 9.51
N ALA A 154 2.17 10.96 9.34
CA ALA A 154 1.41 9.71 9.20
C ALA A 154 1.11 9.35 7.73
N PHE A 155 1.71 10.05 6.77
CA PHE A 155 1.47 9.74 5.36
C PHE A 155 1.94 8.32 5.02
N MET A 156 1.06 7.57 4.35
CA MET A 156 1.27 6.20 3.88
C MET A 156 0.43 5.98 2.63
N SER A 157 0.79 4.99 1.81
CA SER A 157 -0.04 4.60 0.68
C SER A 157 0.08 3.10 0.39
N ASN A 158 -1.01 2.39 0.59
CA ASN A 158 -1.13 0.96 0.31
C ASN A 158 -1.07 0.60 -1.18
N SER A 159 -0.91 1.57 -2.06
CA SER A 159 -0.57 1.26 -3.46
C SER A 159 0.84 0.68 -3.59
N PHE A 160 1.76 1.05 -2.69
CA PHE A 160 3.03 0.37 -2.48
C PHE A 160 3.55 0.65 -1.07
N SER A 161 3.40 -0.31 -0.18
CA SER A 161 3.78 -0.21 1.22
C SER A 161 4.26 -1.55 1.78
N ALA A 162 4.88 -1.53 2.95
CA ALA A 162 5.28 -2.73 3.67
C ALA A 162 5.04 -2.56 5.17
N TYR A 163 4.70 -3.65 5.85
CA TYR A 163 4.36 -3.66 7.28
C TYR A 163 5.03 -4.82 8.00
N ARG A 164 5.62 -4.54 9.17
CA ARG A 164 6.15 -5.54 10.09
C ARG A 164 5.01 -6.23 10.82
N LEU A 165 4.82 -7.53 10.60
CA LEU A 165 3.64 -8.29 11.03
C LEU A 165 3.54 -8.42 12.56
N SER A 166 4.66 -8.60 13.26
CA SER A 166 4.68 -8.68 14.72
C SER A 166 4.14 -7.42 15.41
N VAL A 167 4.39 -6.23 14.83
CA VAL A 167 3.89 -4.97 15.35
C VAL A 167 2.49 -4.68 14.82
N PHE A 168 2.18 -5.09 13.59
CA PHE A 168 0.85 -4.94 13.00
C PHE A 168 -0.24 -5.58 13.88
N LYS A 169 -0.01 -6.82 14.31
CA LYS A 169 -0.89 -7.54 15.25
C LYS A 169 -1.02 -6.80 16.59
N LYS A 170 0.10 -6.31 17.14
CA LYS A 170 0.13 -5.61 18.44
C LYS A 170 -0.65 -4.29 18.41
N ILE A 171 -0.62 -3.55 17.32
CA ILE A 171 -1.32 -2.25 17.17
C ILE A 171 -2.81 -2.46 16.87
N GLY A 172 -3.22 -3.65 16.38
CA GLY A 172 -4.61 -4.01 16.10
C GLY A 172 -5.04 -3.80 14.66
N GLY A 173 -4.09 -3.75 13.71
CA GLY A 173 -4.36 -3.76 12.28
C GLY A 173 -4.98 -2.49 11.70
N PHE A 174 -5.47 -2.60 10.48
CA PHE A 174 -6.21 -1.53 9.81
C PHE A 174 -7.64 -1.40 10.36
N PRO A 175 -8.21 -0.20 10.43
CA PRO A 175 -9.64 -0.04 10.74
C PRO A 175 -10.48 -0.62 9.60
N SER A 176 -11.58 -1.32 9.94
CA SER A 176 -12.49 -1.93 8.97
C SER A 176 -13.73 -1.10 8.66
N ASN A 177 -13.93 0.01 9.37
CA ASN A 177 -15.08 0.89 9.21
C ASN A 177 -14.75 2.22 8.52
N THR A 178 -13.68 2.22 7.72
CA THR A 178 -13.20 3.41 7.01
C THR A 178 -13.47 3.29 5.51
N ILE A 179 -13.83 4.40 4.86
CA ILE A 179 -13.97 4.45 3.40
C ILE A 179 -12.60 4.53 2.72
N LEU A 180 -11.67 5.29 3.31
CA LEU A 180 -10.30 5.54 2.82
C LEU A 180 -9.35 5.78 4.00
N CYS A 181 -8.05 5.86 3.72
CA CYS A 181 -6.99 6.25 4.68
C CYS A 181 -6.76 5.25 5.83
N GLU A 182 -7.13 3.99 5.66
CA GLU A 182 -6.84 2.92 6.63
C GLU A 182 -5.34 2.81 6.92
N ASP A 183 -4.51 3.04 5.91
CA ASP A 183 -3.06 3.06 5.97
C ASP A 183 -2.52 4.21 6.82
N MET A 184 -3.01 5.43 6.60
CA MET A 184 -2.62 6.60 7.39
C MET A 184 -3.09 6.48 8.84
N PHE A 185 -4.26 5.88 9.09
CA PHE A 185 -4.75 5.62 10.44
C PHE A 185 -3.84 4.66 11.19
N TYR A 186 -3.49 3.52 10.58
CA TYR A 186 -2.53 2.58 11.16
C TYR A 186 -1.19 3.26 11.45
N THR A 187 -0.68 4.01 10.48
CA THR A 187 0.60 4.73 10.59
C THR A 187 0.60 5.74 11.73
N ALA A 188 -0.49 6.49 11.89
CA ALA A 188 -0.64 7.43 13.01
C ALA A 188 -0.61 6.70 14.36
N LYS A 189 -1.32 5.57 14.51
CA LYS A 189 -1.27 4.74 15.72
C LYS A 189 0.15 4.24 15.99
N ALA A 190 0.86 3.78 14.97
CA ALA A 190 2.24 3.31 15.09
C ALA A 190 3.17 4.42 15.61
N ILE A 191 3.09 5.61 15.04
CA ILE A 191 3.89 6.79 15.47
C ILE A 191 3.55 7.20 16.91
N LEU A 192 2.27 7.25 17.27
CA LEU A 192 1.85 7.58 18.63
C LEU A 192 2.29 6.52 19.66
N ALA A 193 2.38 5.26 19.23
CA ALA A 193 2.93 4.16 20.04
C ALA A 193 4.48 4.19 20.14
N GLY A 194 5.15 5.16 19.50
CA GLY A 194 6.60 5.36 19.59
C GLY A 194 7.42 4.71 18.47
N TYR A 195 6.77 4.08 17.49
CA TYR A 195 7.44 3.49 16.33
C TYR A 195 7.81 4.52 15.26
N LYS A 196 8.62 4.06 14.29
CA LYS A 196 9.06 4.84 13.15
C LYS A 196 8.43 4.33 11.85
N VAL A 197 8.33 5.23 10.88
CA VAL A 197 7.82 4.98 9.53
C VAL A 197 8.83 5.49 8.51
N ALA A 198 9.10 4.74 7.45
CA ALA A 198 10.06 5.12 6.42
C ALA A 198 9.38 5.44 5.09
N TYR A 199 9.84 6.51 4.42
CA TYR A 199 9.64 6.74 3.00
C TYR A 199 10.91 6.35 2.25
N VAL A 200 10.79 5.45 1.28
CA VAL A 200 11.92 4.81 0.56
C VAL A 200 11.81 5.14 -0.93
N PRO A 201 12.42 6.23 -1.41
CA PRO A 201 12.29 6.66 -2.81
C PRO A 201 13.00 5.75 -3.81
N GLU A 202 13.91 4.89 -3.38
CA GLU A 202 14.58 3.87 -4.19
C GLU A 202 13.63 2.70 -4.52
N ALA A 203 12.66 2.41 -3.66
CA ALA A 203 11.61 1.44 -3.90
C ALA A 203 10.52 2.08 -4.77
N LYS A 204 10.41 1.68 -6.05
CA LYS A 204 9.60 2.39 -7.03
C LYS A 204 8.53 1.51 -7.66
N VAL A 205 7.36 2.13 -7.90
CA VAL A 205 6.31 1.59 -8.76
C VAL A 205 5.76 2.70 -9.65
N HIS A 206 5.27 2.35 -10.85
CA HIS A 206 4.42 3.24 -11.63
C HIS A 206 2.98 3.08 -11.21
N HIS A 207 2.38 4.14 -10.69
CA HIS A 207 0.99 4.19 -10.25
C HIS A 207 0.46 5.61 -10.29
N SER A 208 -0.56 5.85 -11.11
CA SER A 208 -1.25 7.13 -11.18
C SER A 208 -2.65 6.96 -11.75
N HIS A 209 -3.52 7.93 -11.50
CA HIS A 209 -4.87 7.97 -12.05
C HIS A 209 -5.09 9.30 -12.77
N ASN A 210 -5.66 9.25 -13.95
CA ASN A 210 -5.98 10.43 -14.76
C ASN A 210 -7.29 11.08 -14.32
N TYR A 211 -7.37 11.48 -13.03
CA TYR A 211 -8.54 12.17 -12.50
C TYR A 211 -8.73 13.55 -13.12
N THR A 212 -9.99 13.95 -13.26
CA THR A 212 -10.36 15.34 -13.50
C THR A 212 -10.10 16.18 -12.24
N PRO A 213 -9.97 17.51 -12.34
CA PRO A 213 -9.81 18.37 -11.16
C PRO A 213 -10.92 18.20 -10.12
N SER A 214 -12.16 17.92 -10.55
CA SER A 214 -13.29 17.68 -9.65
C SER A 214 -13.15 16.35 -8.87
N GLU A 215 -12.70 15.29 -9.52
CA GLU A 215 -12.48 13.99 -8.87
C GLU A 215 -11.30 14.06 -7.89
N GLU A 216 -10.22 14.74 -8.27
CA GLU A 216 -9.08 14.93 -7.39
C GLU A 216 -9.46 15.76 -6.16
N PHE A 217 -10.22 16.84 -6.35
CA PHE A 217 -10.75 17.64 -5.23
C PHE A 217 -11.59 16.81 -4.28
N LYS A 218 -12.52 15.98 -4.79
CA LYS A 218 -13.33 15.09 -3.96
C LYS A 218 -12.46 14.12 -3.15
N ARG A 219 -11.47 13.49 -3.77
CA ARG A 219 -10.54 12.59 -3.07
C ARG A 219 -9.81 13.27 -1.91
N TYR A 220 -9.27 14.48 -2.15
CA TYR A 220 -8.60 15.24 -1.10
C TYR A 220 -9.57 15.66 -0.01
N PHE A 221 -10.77 16.07 -0.37
CA PHE A 221 -11.82 16.44 0.59
C PHE A 221 -12.20 15.26 1.47
N ASP A 222 -12.54 14.12 0.87
CA ASP A 222 -12.98 12.92 1.61
C ASP A 222 -11.86 12.40 2.53
N GLY A 223 -10.62 12.31 2.03
CA GLY A 223 -9.47 11.88 2.82
C GLY A 223 -9.19 12.81 4.01
N ASN A 224 -9.18 14.12 3.80
CA ASN A 224 -8.92 15.08 4.88
C ASN A 224 -10.07 15.15 5.87
N PHE A 225 -11.33 15.14 5.41
CA PHE A 225 -12.51 15.13 6.29
C PHE A 225 -12.51 13.91 7.20
N TYR A 226 -12.18 12.74 6.63
CA TYR A 226 -12.12 11.50 7.39
C TYR A 226 -10.99 11.51 8.44
N LEU A 227 -9.77 11.94 8.06
CA LEU A 227 -8.66 12.09 8.99
C LEU A 227 -9.00 13.09 10.11
N TYR A 228 -9.63 14.21 9.77
CA TYR A 228 -10.08 15.19 10.76
C TYR A 228 -11.07 14.59 11.76
N SER A 229 -12.04 13.82 11.28
CA SER A 229 -13.04 13.19 12.16
C SER A 229 -12.45 12.17 13.14
N ILE A 230 -11.37 11.46 12.73
CA ILE A 230 -10.68 10.51 13.60
C ILE A 230 -9.85 11.22 14.67
N PHE A 231 -9.09 12.26 14.29
CA PHE A 231 -8.16 12.91 15.21
C PHE A 231 -8.83 13.94 16.15
N TRP A 232 -10.03 14.41 15.84
CA TRP A 232 -10.72 15.45 16.63
C TRP A 232 -11.81 14.92 17.56
N ASN A 233 -12.26 13.67 17.35
CA ASN A 233 -13.27 13.02 18.19
C ASN A 233 -12.70 12.02 19.20
N THR A 234 -11.38 12.01 19.38
CA THR A 234 -10.67 11.32 20.45
C THR A 234 -10.07 12.31 21.45
#